data_6530aff521cf161aaaa116e0e3f59dd4
#
_entry.id   6530aff521cf161aaaa116e0e3f59dd4
#
_cell.length_a   1.000
_cell.length_b   1.000
_cell.length_c   1.000
_cell.angle_alpha   90.00
_cell.angle_beta   90.00
_cell.angle_gamma   90.00
#
_symmetry.space_group_name_H-M   'P 1'
#
loop_
_entity.id
_entity.type
_entity.pdbx_description
1 polymer ?
#
loop_
_entity_poly.entity_id
_entity_poly.type
_entity_poly.pdbx_seq_one_letter_code
_entity_poly.pdbx_strand_id
1 'polypeptide(L)'
;MALADFTPDKVTVPLGKTASVDVRGLGIQDFSQLMHVHLDDLGGLIELYEKSGGHFTEAGLLQFVLRLVTDAPGLVAHAIALAADEPTLVDKASSLPIPVQLKLVQTIGTLTFEDFGGAKKTMAMFENLLASAAMMSRPAAANA
;
A
#
# COMPACT_ATOMS: atom_id res chain seq x y z
N MET A 1 3.37 -28.52 2.84
CA MET A 1 2.32 -27.64 3.38
C MET A 1 1.34 -27.32 2.26
N ALA A 2 0.06 -27.52 2.49
CA ALA A 2 -0.95 -27.26 1.48
C ALA A 2 -1.48 -25.83 1.59
N LEU A 3 -1.94 -25.25 0.47
CA LEU A 3 -2.57 -23.93 0.49
C LEU A 3 -3.76 -23.84 1.45
N ALA A 4 -4.49 -24.95 1.60
CA ALA A 4 -5.63 -25.01 2.52
C ALA A 4 -5.23 -24.76 3.98
N ASP A 5 -3.97 -25.02 4.33
CA ASP A 5 -3.47 -24.86 5.68
C ASP A 5 -2.93 -23.45 5.95
N PHE A 6 -2.88 -22.62 4.91
CA PHE A 6 -2.38 -21.25 5.05
C PHE A 6 -3.41 -20.35 5.71
N THR A 7 -2.99 -19.65 6.75
CA THR A 7 -3.79 -18.63 7.43
C THR A 7 -2.95 -17.36 7.49
N PRO A 8 -3.43 -16.23 6.97
CA PRO A 8 -2.68 -14.98 7.04
C PRO A 8 -2.51 -14.54 8.50
N ASP A 9 -1.32 -14.04 8.82
CA ASP A 9 -1.09 -13.43 10.11
C ASP A 9 -1.88 -12.13 10.20
N LYS A 10 -2.52 -11.93 11.36
CA LYS A 10 -3.30 -10.71 11.62
C LYS A 10 -2.75 -10.00 12.82
N VAL A 11 -2.80 -8.68 12.79
CA VAL A 11 -2.40 -7.81 13.90
C VAL A 11 -3.59 -6.96 14.29
N THR A 12 -3.87 -6.90 15.58
CA THR A 12 -4.94 -6.07 16.13
C THR A 12 -4.40 -4.65 16.33
N VAL A 13 -5.08 -3.68 15.73
CA VAL A 13 -4.72 -2.26 15.84
C VAL A 13 -5.85 -1.52 16.54
N PRO A 14 -5.58 -0.80 17.63
CA PRO A 14 -6.63 -0.04 18.31
C PRO A 14 -7.07 1.15 17.47
N LEU A 15 -8.38 1.34 17.39
CA LEU A 15 -9.00 2.47 16.67
C LEU A 15 -9.40 3.60 17.62
N GLY A 16 -9.20 3.41 18.91
CA GLY A 16 -9.58 4.34 19.94
C GLY A 16 -9.58 3.61 21.27
N LYS A 17 -10.32 4.13 22.24
CA LYS A 17 -10.34 3.56 23.59
C LYS A 17 -11.12 2.25 23.68
N THR A 18 -12.11 2.04 22.82
CA THR A 18 -13.05 0.94 22.94
C THR A 18 -13.14 0.06 21.70
N ALA A 19 -12.53 0.45 20.60
CA ALA A 19 -12.62 -0.27 19.33
C ALA A 19 -11.23 -0.69 18.84
N SER A 20 -11.18 -1.79 18.12
CA SER A 20 -9.97 -2.27 17.46
C SER A 20 -10.34 -2.96 16.16
N VAL A 21 -9.35 -3.15 15.28
CA VAL A 21 -9.53 -3.86 14.02
C VAL A 21 -8.36 -4.81 13.82
N ASP A 22 -8.65 -5.99 13.31
CA ASP A 22 -7.63 -6.96 12.91
C ASP A 22 -7.33 -6.75 11.43
N VAL A 23 -6.06 -6.53 11.10
CA VAL A 23 -5.63 -6.35 9.72
C VAL A 23 -4.61 -7.43 9.35
N ARG A 24 -4.62 -7.79 8.06
CA ARG A 24 -3.69 -8.70 7.44
C ARG A 24 -2.87 -7.99 6.37
N GLY A 25 -1.86 -8.67 5.85
CA GLY A 25 -1.16 -8.18 4.67
C GLY A 25 -2.07 -8.23 3.43
N LEU A 26 -1.75 -7.42 2.44
CA LEU A 26 -2.48 -7.40 1.17
C LEU A 26 -1.95 -8.49 0.24
N GLY A 27 -2.88 -9.18 -0.42
CA GLY A 27 -2.56 -10.15 -1.45
C GLY A 27 -2.63 -9.55 -2.85
N ILE A 28 -2.34 -10.38 -3.83
CA ILE A 28 -2.34 -9.96 -5.24
C ILE A 28 -3.73 -9.53 -5.69
N GLN A 29 -4.76 -10.19 -5.18
CA GLN A 29 -6.14 -9.90 -5.52
C GLN A 29 -6.57 -8.53 -4.97
N ASP A 30 -6.16 -8.23 -3.74
CA ASP A 30 -6.39 -6.92 -3.12
C ASP A 30 -5.72 -5.82 -3.94
N PHE A 31 -4.47 -6.07 -4.33
CA PHE A 31 -3.70 -5.12 -5.13
C PHE A 31 -4.35 -4.88 -6.48
N SER A 32 -4.86 -5.93 -7.12
CA SER A 32 -5.57 -5.83 -8.38
C SER A 32 -6.82 -4.95 -8.27
N GLN A 33 -7.58 -5.12 -7.19
CA GLN A 33 -8.76 -4.29 -6.94
C GLN A 33 -8.38 -2.83 -6.74
N LEU A 34 -7.32 -2.57 -5.97
CA LEU A 34 -6.84 -1.21 -5.76
C LEU A 34 -6.41 -0.56 -7.07
N MET A 35 -5.73 -1.30 -7.92
CA MET A 35 -5.32 -0.79 -9.23
C MET A 35 -6.52 -0.44 -10.11
N HIS A 36 -7.55 -1.29 -10.13
CA HIS A 36 -8.72 -1.05 -10.96
C HIS A 36 -9.51 0.19 -10.52
N VAL A 37 -9.67 0.36 -9.22
CA VAL A 37 -10.49 1.45 -8.68
C VAL A 37 -9.71 2.77 -8.62
N HIS A 38 -8.40 2.72 -8.40
CA HIS A 38 -7.58 3.91 -8.13
C HIS A 38 -6.45 4.10 -9.16
N LEU A 39 -6.73 3.80 -10.41
CA LEU A 39 -5.72 3.88 -11.47
C LEU A 39 -5.09 5.26 -11.59
N ASP A 40 -5.89 6.31 -11.48
CA ASP A 40 -5.40 7.69 -11.59
C ASP A 40 -4.47 8.04 -10.42
N ASP A 41 -4.82 7.62 -9.21
CA ASP A 41 -3.99 7.85 -8.03
C ASP A 41 -2.66 7.11 -8.14
N LEU A 42 -2.67 5.89 -8.67
CA LEU A 42 -1.46 5.11 -8.90
C LEU A 42 -0.55 5.77 -9.92
N GLY A 43 -1.12 6.38 -10.96
CA GLY A 43 -0.35 7.16 -11.93
C GLY A 43 0.39 8.31 -11.27
N GLY A 44 -0.27 9.02 -10.36
CA GLY A 44 0.35 10.08 -9.58
C GLY A 44 1.47 9.59 -8.68
N LEU A 45 1.31 8.41 -8.10
CA LEU A 45 2.35 7.80 -7.27
C LEU A 45 3.58 7.39 -8.07
N ILE A 46 3.38 6.86 -9.27
CA ILE A 46 4.48 6.51 -10.17
C ILE A 46 5.25 7.78 -10.56
N GLU A 47 4.54 8.84 -10.87
CA GLU A 47 5.16 10.13 -11.19
C GLU A 47 5.99 10.67 -10.01
N LEU A 48 5.47 10.55 -8.80
CA LEU A 48 6.19 10.96 -7.59
C LEU A 48 7.47 10.14 -7.40
N TYR A 49 7.41 8.84 -7.66
CA TYR A 49 8.58 7.97 -7.62
C TYR A 49 9.65 8.40 -8.63
N GLU A 50 9.23 8.71 -9.84
CA GLU A 50 10.15 9.17 -10.88
C GLU A 50 10.83 10.48 -10.48
N LYS A 51 10.08 11.40 -9.89
CA LYS A 51 10.63 12.68 -9.41
C LYS A 51 11.62 12.52 -8.28
N SER A 52 11.51 11.45 -7.50
CA SER A 52 12.45 11.17 -6.41
C SER A 52 13.76 10.53 -6.88
N GLY A 53 13.92 10.33 -8.20
CA GLY A 53 15.10 9.70 -8.77
C GLY A 53 15.13 8.19 -8.63
N GLY A 54 14.00 7.57 -8.34
CA GLY A 54 13.87 6.14 -8.22
C GLY A 54 14.35 5.55 -6.91
N HIS A 55 14.54 6.38 -5.88
CA HIS A 55 15.01 5.94 -4.57
C HIS A 55 14.14 6.49 -3.46
N PHE A 56 13.89 5.67 -2.45
CA PHE A 56 13.28 6.11 -1.20
C PHE A 56 14.29 5.93 -0.06
N THR A 57 14.65 7.04 0.60
CA THR A 57 15.30 7.01 1.91
C THR A 57 14.22 6.78 2.98
N GLU A 58 14.62 6.56 4.24
CA GLU A 58 13.62 6.45 5.32
C GLU A 58 12.77 7.71 5.43
N ALA A 59 13.40 8.88 5.33
CA ALA A 59 12.67 10.15 5.33
C ALA A 59 11.78 10.28 4.10
N GLY A 60 12.26 9.85 2.94
CA GLY A 60 11.49 9.87 1.69
C GLY A 60 10.30 8.92 1.74
N LEU A 61 10.45 7.77 2.38
CA LEU A 61 9.35 6.82 2.56
C LEU A 61 8.25 7.41 3.43
N LEU A 62 8.62 8.07 4.54
CA LEU A 62 7.65 8.74 5.40
C LEU A 62 6.90 9.83 4.64
N GLN A 63 7.61 10.64 3.87
CA GLN A 63 6.97 11.67 3.04
C GLN A 63 6.05 11.06 2.00
N PHE A 64 6.44 9.94 1.40
CA PHE A 64 5.62 9.22 0.44
C PHE A 64 4.31 8.75 1.08
N VAL A 65 4.38 8.16 2.28
CA VAL A 65 3.18 7.71 3.00
C VAL A 65 2.28 8.90 3.36
N LEU A 66 2.87 10.01 3.80
CA LEU A 66 2.11 11.22 4.09
C LEU A 66 1.43 11.78 2.85
N ARG A 67 2.13 11.78 1.70
CA ARG A 67 1.54 12.18 0.42
C ARG A 67 0.42 11.24 0.01
N LEU A 68 0.62 9.95 0.21
CA LEU A 68 -0.39 8.94 -0.09
C LEU A 68 -1.68 9.21 0.70
N VAL A 69 -1.56 9.46 1.99
CA VAL A 69 -2.72 9.76 2.84
C VAL A 69 -3.38 11.08 2.45
N THR A 70 -2.60 12.07 2.04
CA THR A 70 -3.10 13.41 1.71
C THR A 70 -3.72 13.49 0.32
N ASP A 71 -3.04 12.90 -0.68
CA ASP A 71 -3.41 13.05 -2.09
C ASP A 71 -4.28 11.90 -2.60
N ALA A 72 -4.21 10.74 -1.94
CA ALA A 72 -4.98 9.56 -2.34
C ALA A 72 -5.68 8.91 -1.14
N PRO A 73 -6.50 9.69 -0.40
CA PRO A 73 -7.15 9.15 0.80
C PRO A 73 -8.10 7.99 0.49
N GLY A 74 -8.73 7.99 -0.70
CA GLY A 74 -9.59 6.89 -1.12
C GLY A 74 -8.82 5.59 -1.30
N LEU A 75 -7.62 5.66 -1.85
CA LEU A 75 -6.75 4.50 -2.00
C LEU A 75 -6.36 3.93 -0.63
N VAL A 76 -5.99 4.79 0.30
CA VAL A 76 -5.63 4.38 1.66
C VAL A 76 -6.81 3.72 2.38
N ALA A 77 -7.97 4.34 2.31
CA ALA A 77 -9.18 3.81 2.95
C ALA A 77 -9.57 2.44 2.38
N HIS A 78 -9.47 2.30 1.06
CA HIS A 78 -9.78 1.04 0.39
C HIS A 78 -8.79 -0.05 0.80
N ALA A 79 -7.51 0.27 0.86
CA ALA A 79 -6.47 -0.67 1.30
C ALA A 79 -6.72 -1.13 2.75
N ILE A 80 -7.10 -0.23 3.63
CA ILE A 80 -7.44 -0.56 5.01
C ILE A 80 -8.66 -1.50 5.07
N ALA A 81 -9.70 -1.20 4.31
CA ALA A 81 -10.91 -2.01 4.27
C ALA A 81 -10.62 -3.43 3.76
N LEU A 82 -9.80 -3.55 2.73
CA LEU A 82 -9.40 -4.87 2.20
C LEU A 82 -8.58 -5.64 3.23
N ALA A 83 -7.61 -4.99 3.88
CA ALA A 83 -6.78 -5.64 4.89
C ALA A 83 -7.58 -6.08 6.12
N ALA A 84 -8.66 -5.38 6.43
CA ALA A 84 -9.57 -5.73 7.52
C ALA A 84 -10.60 -6.79 7.13
N ASP A 85 -10.59 -7.24 5.87
CA ASP A 85 -11.59 -8.16 5.31
C ASP A 85 -13.01 -7.58 5.37
N GLU A 86 -13.11 -6.25 5.28
CA GLU A 86 -14.38 -5.52 5.29
C GLU A 86 -14.46 -4.55 4.11
N PRO A 87 -14.41 -5.06 2.86
CA PRO A 87 -14.30 -4.21 1.67
C PRO A 87 -15.49 -3.27 1.44
N THR A 88 -16.62 -3.52 2.10
CA THR A 88 -17.79 -2.64 2.00
C THR A 88 -17.72 -1.44 2.95
N LEU A 89 -16.75 -1.39 3.85
CA LEU A 89 -16.63 -0.36 4.87
C LEU A 89 -15.55 0.68 4.56
N VAL A 90 -15.34 0.97 3.27
CA VAL A 90 -14.35 1.99 2.84
C VAL A 90 -14.67 3.36 3.45
N ASP A 91 -15.95 3.73 3.52
CA ASP A 91 -16.36 5.01 4.10
C ASP A 91 -15.99 5.11 5.58
N LYS A 92 -16.13 4.01 6.31
CA LYS A 92 -15.71 3.96 7.71
C LYS A 92 -14.20 4.12 7.84
N ALA A 93 -13.45 3.42 7.00
CA ALA A 93 -12.00 3.53 6.99
C ALA A 93 -11.55 4.96 6.67
N SER A 94 -12.23 5.64 5.76
CA SER A 94 -11.87 7.02 5.40
C SER A 94 -12.17 8.02 6.53
N SER A 95 -13.05 7.69 7.45
CA SER A 95 -13.41 8.56 8.58
C SER A 95 -12.48 8.41 9.77
N LEU A 96 -11.53 7.48 9.73
CA LEU A 96 -10.58 7.28 10.83
C LEU A 96 -9.64 8.48 10.95
N PRO A 97 -9.20 8.82 12.18
CA PRO A 97 -8.21 9.88 12.36
C PRO A 97 -6.90 9.56 11.63
N ILE A 98 -6.21 10.59 11.18
CA ILE A 98 -4.96 10.44 10.42
C ILE A 98 -3.93 9.57 11.15
N PRO A 99 -3.65 9.76 12.46
CA PRO A 99 -2.68 8.89 13.14
C PRO A 99 -3.07 7.42 13.13
N VAL A 100 -4.35 7.11 13.19
CA VAL A 100 -4.86 5.74 13.13
C VAL A 100 -4.65 5.17 11.72
N GLN A 101 -4.97 5.94 10.69
CA GLN A 101 -4.75 5.52 9.31
C GLN A 101 -3.27 5.27 9.02
N LEU A 102 -2.39 6.14 9.51
CA LEU A 102 -0.94 5.95 9.36
C LEU A 102 -0.46 4.68 10.05
N LYS A 103 -0.95 4.43 11.25
CA LYS A 103 -0.62 3.20 11.98
C LYS A 103 -1.09 1.96 11.24
N LEU A 104 -2.29 2.00 10.70
CA LEU A 104 -2.84 0.89 9.91
C LEU A 104 -2.02 0.66 8.64
N VAL A 105 -1.72 1.71 7.90
CA VAL A 105 -0.90 1.60 6.67
C VAL A 105 0.47 1.01 6.98
N GLN A 106 1.11 1.47 8.05
CA GLN A 106 2.40 0.95 8.47
C GLN A 106 2.32 -0.54 8.83
N THR A 107 1.30 -0.92 9.59
CA THR A 107 1.09 -2.31 10.01
C THR A 107 0.80 -3.20 8.80
N ILE A 108 -0.07 -2.76 7.90
CA ILE A 108 -0.42 -3.49 6.69
C ILE A 108 0.82 -3.66 5.81
N GLY A 109 1.62 -2.60 5.66
CA GLY A 109 2.86 -2.65 4.90
C GLY A 109 3.84 -3.67 5.47
N THR A 110 4.02 -3.67 6.78
CA THR A 110 4.90 -4.63 7.45
C THR A 110 4.41 -6.06 7.22
N LEU A 111 3.13 -6.32 7.41
CA LEU A 111 2.55 -7.65 7.20
C LEU A 111 2.62 -8.10 5.74
N THR A 112 2.42 -7.17 4.81
CA THR A 112 2.46 -7.48 3.38
C THR A 112 3.85 -7.90 2.93
N PHE A 113 4.87 -7.28 3.49
CA PHE A 113 6.23 -7.41 2.98
C PHE A 113 7.18 -8.18 3.89
N GLU A 114 6.72 -8.60 5.05
CA GLU A 114 7.55 -9.28 6.06
C GLU A 114 8.20 -10.55 5.51
N ASP A 115 7.47 -11.32 4.71
CA ASP A 115 7.93 -12.61 4.19
C ASP A 115 9.02 -12.48 3.12
N PHE A 116 9.36 -11.27 2.69
CA PHE A 116 10.37 -11.03 1.66
C PHE A 116 11.73 -10.64 2.24
N GLY A 117 11.96 -10.92 3.53
CA GLY A 117 13.27 -10.73 4.15
C GLY A 117 13.50 -9.37 4.76
N GLY A 118 12.42 -8.65 5.10
CA GLY A 118 12.49 -7.40 5.83
C GLY A 118 12.34 -6.16 4.96
N ALA A 119 12.26 -5.02 5.63
CA ALA A 119 11.91 -3.75 5.00
C ALA A 119 12.85 -3.34 3.87
N LYS A 120 14.15 -3.60 3.99
CA LYS A 120 15.13 -3.19 2.98
C LYS A 120 14.95 -3.96 1.67
N LYS A 121 14.81 -5.28 1.74
CA LYS A 121 14.60 -6.11 0.54
C LYS A 121 13.28 -5.81 -0.12
N THR A 122 12.25 -5.61 0.69
CA THR A 122 10.92 -5.26 0.20
C THR A 122 10.95 -3.93 -0.53
N MET A 123 11.63 -2.94 0.04
CA MET A 123 11.76 -1.64 -0.58
C MET A 123 12.49 -1.75 -1.92
N ALA A 124 13.56 -2.54 -1.99
CA ALA A 124 14.28 -2.77 -3.24
C ALA A 124 13.40 -3.43 -4.30
N MET A 125 12.61 -4.45 -3.92
CA MET A 125 11.66 -5.08 -4.83
C MET A 125 10.61 -4.10 -5.32
N PHE A 126 10.07 -3.29 -4.42
CA PHE A 126 9.07 -2.27 -4.76
C PHE A 126 9.64 -1.23 -5.71
N GLU A 127 10.86 -0.77 -5.46
CA GLU A 127 11.55 0.17 -6.35
C GLU A 127 11.75 -0.45 -7.74
N ASN A 128 12.15 -1.72 -7.82
CA ASN A 128 12.31 -2.41 -9.09
C ASN A 128 10.98 -2.53 -9.84
N LEU A 129 9.90 -2.84 -9.13
CA LEU A 129 8.56 -2.91 -9.74
C LEU A 129 8.11 -1.56 -10.29
N LEU A 130 8.31 -0.50 -9.52
CA LEU A 130 7.97 0.86 -9.96
C LEU A 130 8.81 1.29 -11.15
N ALA A 131 10.12 0.97 -11.15
CA ALA A 131 11.00 1.26 -12.26
C ALA A 131 10.54 0.52 -13.53
N SER A 132 10.17 -0.76 -13.39
CA SER A 132 9.63 -1.54 -14.51
C SER A 132 8.32 -0.98 -15.03
N ALA A 133 7.43 -0.58 -14.15
CA ALA A 133 6.16 0.05 -14.53
C ALA A 133 6.38 1.38 -15.23
N ALA A 134 7.32 2.19 -14.75
CA ALA A 134 7.68 3.46 -15.39
C ALA A 134 8.25 3.25 -16.78
N MET A 135 9.10 2.23 -16.97
CA MET A 135 9.62 1.89 -18.28
C MET A 135 8.53 1.41 -19.25
N MET A 136 7.58 0.64 -18.74
CA MET A 136 6.46 0.15 -19.54
C MET A 136 5.49 1.25 -19.97
N SER A 137 5.40 2.31 -19.18
CA SER A 137 4.53 3.45 -19.47
C SER A 137 5.14 4.45 -20.44
N ARG A 138 6.44 4.33 -20.78
CA ARG A 138 7.09 5.21 -21.73
C ARG A 138 6.64 4.90 -23.14
N PRO A 139 6.37 5.94 -23.98
CA PRO A 139 5.97 5.70 -25.36
C PRO A 139 7.06 5.00 -26.14
N ALA A 140 6.65 4.03 -26.96
CA ALA A 140 7.56 3.30 -27.83
C ALA A 140 8.22 4.19 -28.89
N ALA A 141 7.72 5.39 -29.09
CA ALA A 141 8.25 6.37 -30.04
C ALA A 141 9.72 6.74 -29.75
N ALA A 142 10.20 6.47 -28.56
CA ALA A 142 11.61 6.66 -28.22
C ALA A 142 12.57 5.82 -29.06
N ASN A 143 12.04 4.86 -29.81
CA ASN A 143 12.84 3.96 -30.63
C ASN A 143 12.86 4.33 -32.10
N ALA A 144 12.30 5.44 -32.46
CA ALA A 144 12.31 5.87 -33.85
C ALA A 144 13.68 6.34 -34.30
#